data_d1a860dafa757151abff022c7a4a3036
#
_entry.id   d1a860dafa757151abff022c7a4a3036
#
_cell.length_a   1.000
_cell.length_b   1.000
_cell.length_c   1.000
_cell.angle_alpha   90.00
_cell.angle_beta   90.00
_cell.angle_gamma   90.00
#
_symmetry.space_group_name_H-M   'P 1'
#
loop_
_entity.id
_entity.type
_entity.pdbx_description
1 polymer ?
#
loop_
_entity_poly.entity_id
_entity_poly.type
_entity_poly.pdbx_seq_one_letter_code
_entity_poly.pdbx_strand_id
1 'polypeptide(L)'
;MNINDLIVTQDGLRDWSVIDSMTLFVKNGGLWNEDSLKSHAESNSKKNGPIISISKFEDGKLYVHDGHHRVCATLLAGREHLYESEYKLSEWKYYDYLELNISNNWFTPFDPRTHFRLNDFSDFKKIVKDLNPNEIESFIKNNFEMYAKERKFSSFKELLNNRK
;
A
#
# COMPACT_ATOMS: atom_id res chain seq x y z
N MET A 1 14.65 2.42 5.21
CA MET A 1 13.82 3.13 4.22
C MET A 1 13.21 4.35 4.88
N ASN A 2 13.28 5.52 4.27
CA ASN A 2 12.66 6.73 4.82
C ASN A 2 11.15 6.71 4.52
N ILE A 3 10.33 6.91 5.55
CA ILE A 3 8.86 6.91 5.40
C ILE A 3 8.37 8.10 4.57
N ASN A 4 9.12 9.20 4.54
CA ASN A 4 8.76 10.37 3.72
C ASN A 4 8.85 10.11 2.20
N ASP A 5 9.58 9.05 1.79
CA ASP A 5 9.69 8.64 0.39
C ASP A 5 8.55 7.69 -0.03
N LEU A 6 7.73 7.25 0.94
CA LEU A 6 6.64 6.33 0.70
C LEU A 6 5.36 7.06 0.31
N ILE A 7 4.70 6.50 -0.69
CA ILE A 7 3.44 7.01 -1.20
C ILE A 7 2.28 6.23 -0.59
N VAL A 8 1.31 6.97 -0.07
CA VAL A 8 0.04 6.44 0.42
C VAL A 8 -0.81 5.96 -0.75
N THR A 9 -1.42 4.79 -0.60
CA THR A 9 -2.33 4.22 -1.61
C THR A 9 -3.76 4.05 -1.11
N GLN A 10 -4.06 4.52 0.10
CA GLN A 10 -5.39 4.50 0.71
C GLN A 10 -5.88 5.91 1.03
N ASP A 11 -7.17 6.17 0.79
CA ASP A 11 -7.80 7.47 1.04
C ASP A 11 -8.19 7.71 2.50
N GLY A 12 -7.88 6.77 3.37
CA GLY A 12 -8.13 6.86 4.82
C GLY A 12 -7.78 5.58 5.55
N LEU A 13 -7.76 5.67 6.86
CA LEU A 13 -7.54 4.55 7.76
C LEU A 13 -8.86 4.20 8.46
N ARG A 14 -9.19 2.91 8.49
CA ARG A 14 -10.49 2.45 9.00
C ARG A 14 -10.61 2.46 10.52
N ASP A 15 -9.50 2.25 11.22
CA ASP A 15 -9.51 2.08 12.67
C ASP A 15 -8.30 2.77 13.33
N TRP A 16 -8.56 3.93 13.90
CA TRP A 16 -7.55 4.72 14.59
C TRP A 16 -7.18 4.15 15.97
N SER A 17 -8.06 3.40 16.62
CA SER A 17 -7.77 2.79 17.93
C SER A 17 -6.68 1.73 17.81
N VAL A 18 -6.67 0.99 16.70
CA VAL A 18 -5.61 0.03 16.39
C VAL A 18 -4.27 0.73 16.19
N ILE A 19 -4.26 1.91 15.59
CA ILE A 19 -3.02 2.68 15.38
C ILE A 19 -2.43 3.13 16.71
N ASP A 20 -3.26 3.51 17.68
CA ASP A 20 -2.79 3.95 19.00
C ASP A 20 -2.09 2.79 19.74
N SER A 21 -2.66 1.59 19.70
CA SER A 21 -2.02 0.38 20.25
C SER A 21 -0.72 0.04 19.52
N MET A 22 -0.70 0.11 18.20
CA MET A 22 0.49 -0.09 17.36
C MET A 22 1.56 0.96 17.65
N THR A 23 1.16 2.21 17.90
CA THR A 23 2.09 3.29 18.26
C THR A 23 2.80 3.01 19.58
N LEU A 24 2.05 2.54 20.59
CA LEU A 24 2.61 2.16 21.86
C LEU A 24 3.60 0.99 21.72
N PHE A 25 3.27 -0.02 20.89
CA PHE A 25 4.17 -1.12 20.57
C PHE A 25 5.52 -0.62 20.03
N VAL A 26 5.51 0.29 19.05
CA VAL A 26 6.73 0.88 18.47
C VAL A 26 7.50 1.73 19.49
N LYS A 27 6.81 2.53 20.30
CA LYS A 27 7.43 3.33 21.38
C LYS A 27 8.16 2.46 22.41
N ASN A 28 7.68 1.25 22.63
CA ASN A 28 8.30 0.27 23.54
C ASN A 28 9.40 -0.56 22.84
N GLY A 29 9.89 -0.15 21.68
CA GLY A 29 10.97 -0.81 20.95
C GLY A 29 10.51 -1.94 20.01
N GLY A 30 9.20 -2.10 19.82
CA GLY A 30 8.64 -3.08 18.89
C GLY A 30 8.96 -2.77 17.43
N LEU A 31 9.21 -3.83 16.66
CA LEU A 31 9.46 -3.78 15.21
C LEU A 31 8.43 -4.61 14.47
N TRP A 32 8.16 -4.23 13.22
CA TRP A 32 7.21 -4.93 12.34
C TRP A 32 7.84 -6.17 11.68
N ASN A 33 8.41 -7.05 12.51
CA ASN A 33 8.98 -8.32 12.08
C ASN A 33 8.47 -9.48 12.95
N GLU A 34 8.63 -10.70 12.46
CA GLU A 34 8.09 -11.89 13.14
C GLU A 34 8.62 -12.07 14.56
N ASP A 35 9.91 -11.80 14.78
CA ASP A 35 10.55 -12.04 16.09
C ASP A 35 10.03 -11.07 17.15
N SER A 36 9.92 -9.78 16.77
CA SER A 36 9.41 -8.76 17.68
C SER A 36 7.92 -8.98 18.01
N LEU A 37 7.13 -9.43 17.03
CA LEU A 37 5.69 -9.68 17.23
C LEU A 37 5.43 -10.95 18.06
N LYS A 38 6.21 -12.00 17.88
CA LYS A 38 6.12 -13.21 18.74
C LYS A 38 6.39 -12.91 20.20
N SER A 39 7.32 -11.99 20.48
CA SER A 39 7.68 -11.60 21.85
C SER A 39 6.59 -10.76 22.55
N HIS A 40 5.67 -10.14 21.81
CA HIS A 40 4.66 -9.21 22.34
C HIS A 40 3.22 -9.78 22.35
N ALA A 41 3.03 -11.08 22.15
CA ALA A 41 1.76 -11.83 22.31
C ALA A 41 0.49 -11.27 21.62
N GLU A 42 0.56 -10.18 20.89
CA GLU A 42 -0.60 -9.49 20.28
C GLU A 42 -0.77 -9.76 18.78
N SER A 43 -0.42 -10.93 18.29
CA SER A 43 -0.61 -11.23 16.87
C SER A 43 -2.03 -11.71 16.55
N ASN A 44 -2.98 -10.81 16.49
CA ASN A 44 -4.26 -11.07 15.83
C ASN A 44 -4.17 -11.03 14.30
N SER A 45 -3.00 -10.79 13.72
CA SER A 45 -2.77 -10.74 12.27
C SER A 45 -2.33 -12.09 11.71
N LYS A 46 -3.11 -13.14 11.93
CA LYS A 46 -2.81 -14.50 11.42
C LYS A 46 -2.88 -14.64 9.88
N LYS A 47 -3.26 -13.62 9.13
CA LYS A 47 -3.48 -13.76 7.68
C LYS A 47 -2.49 -13.02 6.79
N ASN A 48 -1.89 -11.95 7.24
CA ASN A 48 -0.90 -11.20 6.45
C ASN A 48 0.25 -10.93 7.39
N GLY A 49 1.40 -11.53 7.18
CA GLY A 49 2.55 -11.42 8.06
C GLY A 49 2.83 -10.00 8.58
N PRO A 50 3.68 -9.83 9.58
CA PRO A 50 3.97 -8.56 10.26
C PRO A 50 4.60 -7.49 9.36
N ILE A 51 5.03 -7.86 8.17
CA ILE A 51 5.87 -7.10 7.27
C ILE A 51 5.03 -6.09 6.48
N ILE A 52 5.54 -4.86 6.38
CA ILE A 52 4.99 -3.82 5.51
C ILE A 52 5.35 -4.16 4.07
N SER A 53 4.36 -4.25 3.18
CA SER A 53 4.59 -4.52 1.77
C SER A 53 4.73 -3.22 0.99
N ILE A 54 5.84 -3.06 0.30
CA ILE A 54 6.17 -1.88 -0.49
C ILE A 54 6.43 -2.32 -1.93
N SER A 55 5.82 -1.62 -2.87
CA SER A 55 5.99 -1.85 -4.30
C SER A 55 6.73 -0.69 -4.92
N LYS A 56 7.85 -0.98 -5.60
CA LYS A 56 8.56 -0.03 -6.44
C LYS A 56 8.12 -0.24 -7.88
N PHE A 57 7.55 0.78 -8.48
CA PHE A 57 7.12 0.76 -9.87
C PHE A 57 8.17 1.36 -10.81
N GLU A 58 7.93 1.27 -12.12
CA GLU A 58 8.84 1.76 -13.17
C GLU A 58 9.06 3.28 -13.13
N ASP A 59 8.16 4.03 -12.49
CA ASP A 59 8.35 5.46 -12.22
C ASP A 59 9.37 5.74 -11.10
N GLY A 60 9.95 4.70 -10.53
CA GLY A 60 10.91 4.75 -9.43
C GLY A 60 10.33 5.05 -8.07
N LYS A 61 9.02 5.26 -7.97
CA LYS A 61 8.35 5.59 -6.71
C LYS A 61 8.03 4.35 -5.88
N LEU A 62 7.89 4.56 -4.57
CA LEU A 62 7.68 3.53 -3.57
C LEU A 62 6.26 3.64 -3.00
N TYR A 63 5.41 2.68 -3.32
CA TYR A 63 4.02 2.65 -2.91
C TYR A 63 3.80 1.64 -1.80
N VAL A 64 3.12 2.02 -0.72
CA VAL A 64 2.76 1.07 0.32
C VAL A 64 1.57 0.25 -0.15
N HIS A 65 1.79 -1.05 -0.36
CA HIS A 65 0.78 -2.00 -0.78
C HIS A 65 -0.07 -2.50 0.40
N ASP A 66 0.58 -2.86 1.50
CA ASP A 66 -0.03 -3.25 2.77
C ASP A 66 0.76 -2.67 3.94
N GLY A 67 0.09 -2.43 5.05
CA GLY A 67 0.72 -1.95 6.28
C GLY A 67 0.60 -0.45 6.54
N HIS A 68 -0.35 0.26 5.93
CA HIS A 68 -0.57 1.69 6.16
C HIS A 68 -0.71 2.04 7.65
N HIS A 69 -1.45 1.24 8.43
CA HIS A 69 -1.58 1.44 9.88
C HIS A 69 -0.23 1.35 10.60
N ARG A 70 0.63 0.41 10.18
CA ARG A 70 1.98 0.22 10.76
C ARG A 70 2.90 1.39 10.45
N VAL A 71 2.86 1.88 9.22
CA VAL A 71 3.62 3.08 8.82
C VAL A 71 3.16 4.30 9.61
N CYS A 72 1.85 4.52 9.73
CA CYS A 72 1.29 5.60 10.54
C CYS A 72 1.69 5.49 12.01
N ALA A 73 1.61 4.30 12.59
CA ALA A 73 2.01 4.05 13.98
C ALA A 73 3.50 4.32 14.20
N THR A 74 4.35 3.98 13.23
CA THR A 74 5.79 4.25 13.27
C THR A 74 6.07 5.75 13.31
N LEU A 75 5.40 6.53 12.46
CA LEU A 75 5.51 8.00 12.46
C LEU A 75 5.01 8.62 13.77
N LEU A 76 3.85 8.16 14.28
CA LEU A 76 3.30 8.64 15.56
C LEU A 76 4.17 8.28 16.76
N ALA A 77 4.96 7.21 16.64
CA ALA A 77 5.97 6.85 17.63
C ALA A 77 7.22 7.74 17.57
N GLY A 78 7.33 8.64 16.58
CA GLY A 78 8.48 9.55 16.39
C GLY A 78 9.60 8.96 15.53
N ARG A 79 9.37 7.85 14.84
CA ARG A 79 10.36 7.20 13.98
C ARG A 79 10.01 7.42 12.50
N GLU A 80 10.91 8.09 11.77
CA GLU A 80 10.72 8.45 10.35
C GLU A 80 11.31 7.44 9.36
N HIS A 81 11.75 6.28 9.83
CA HIS A 81 12.32 5.25 8.96
C HIS A 81 11.86 3.84 9.35
N LEU A 82 11.85 2.95 8.35
CA LEU A 82 11.66 1.51 8.51
C LEU A 82 13.01 0.81 8.40
N TYR A 83 13.25 -0.15 9.27
CA TYR A 83 14.39 -1.06 9.15
C TYR A 83 14.14 -2.11 8.08
N GLU A 84 15.19 -2.70 7.52
CA GLU A 84 15.07 -3.72 6.46
C GLU A 84 14.23 -4.94 6.87
N SER A 85 14.26 -5.28 8.14
CA SER A 85 13.46 -6.39 8.69
C SER A 85 11.96 -6.10 8.79
N GLU A 86 11.51 -4.85 8.59
CA GLU A 86 10.12 -4.43 8.79
C GLU A 86 9.31 -4.38 7.50
N TYR A 87 9.96 -4.46 6.34
CA TYR A 87 9.25 -4.37 5.06
C TYR A 87 9.77 -5.39 4.04
N LYS A 88 8.90 -5.69 3.11
CA LYS A 88 9.24 -6.43 1.89
C LYS A 88 9.11 -5.49 0.70
N LEU A 89 10.20 -5.34 -0.05
CA LEU A 89 10.21 -4.57 -1.29
C LEU A 89 10.01 -5.52 -2.47
N SER A 90 9.06 -5.18 -3.34
CA SER A 90 8.82 -5.86 -4.60
C SER A 90 8.94 -4.84 -5.73
N GLU A 91 9.62 -5.20 -6.82
CA GLU A 91 9.68 -4.38 -8.03
C GLU A 91 8.63 -4.88 -9.02
N TRP A 92 7.88 -3.95 -9.58
CA TRP A 92 6.76 -4.25 -10.47
C TRP A 92 6.82 -3.41 -11.73
N LYS A 93 6.58 -4.06 -12.86
CA LYS A 93 6.12 -3.40 -14.07
C LYS A 93 4.61 -3.22 -14.01
N TYR A 94 4.11 -2.20 -14.69
CA TYR A 94 2.65 -1.96 -14.74
C TYR A 94 1.88 -3.17 -15.27
N TYR A 95 2.44 -3.82 -16.30
CA TYR A 95 1.83 -5.01 -16.90
C TYR A 95 1.76 -6.19 -15.92
N ASP A 96 2.87 -6.51 -15.24
CA ASP A 96 2.93 -7.63 -14.29
C ASP A 96 1.94 -7.41 -13.14
N TYR A 97 1.82 -6.18 -12.69
CA TYR A 97 0.87 -5.81 -11.64
C TYR A 97 -0.58 -6.01 -12.11
N LEU A 98 -0.92 -5.64 -13.34
CA LEU A 98 -2.23 -5.87 -13.91
C LEU A 98 -2.55 -7.35 -14.00
N GLU A 99 -1.64 -8.15 -14.57
CA GLU A 99 -1.82 -9.59 -14.74
C GLU A 99 -2.09 -10.27 -13.40
N LEU A 100 -1.31 -9.92 -12.36
CA LEU A 100 -1.51 -10.43 -11.02
C LEU A 100 -2.89 -10.05 -10.45
N ASN A 101 -3.33 -8.82 -10.64
CA ASN A 101 -4.63 -8.36 -10.16
C ASN A 101 -5.78 -9.05 -10.89
N ILE A 102 -5.67 -9.21 -12.21
CA ILE A 102 -6.64 -9.96 -13.02
C ILE A 102 -6.76 -11.40 -12.52
N SER A 103 -5.62 -12.08 -12.32
CA SER A 103 -5.57 -13.49 -11.93
C SER A 103 -6.15 -13.73 -10.54
N ASN A 104 -5.92 -12.82 -9.61
CA ASN A 104 -6.29 -12.97 -8.20
C ASN A 104 -7.57 -12.23 -7.79
N ASN A 105 -8.25 -11.55 -8.71
CA ASN A 105 -9.35 -10.61 -8.41
C ASN A 105 -8.96 -9.53 -7.39
N TRP A 106 -7.70 -9.10 -7.39
CA TRP A 106 -7.20 -8.06 -6.52
C TRP A 106 -7.29 -6.70 -7.20
N PHE A 107 -7.61 -5.67 -6.42
CA PHE A 107 -7.74 -4.31 -6.87
C PHE A 107 -7.00 -3.31 -5.98
N THR A 108 -6.02 -3.78 -5.22
CA THR A 108 -5.20 -2.93 -4.36
C THR A 108 -3.72 -3.06 -4.73
N PRO A 109 -2.92 -1.98 -4.60
CA PRO A 109 -3.25 -0.66 -4.08
C PRO A 109 -4.02 0.22 -5.07
N PHE A 110 -4.09 -0.16 -6.33
CA PHE A 110 -4.75 0.57 -7.39
C PHE A 110 -5.95 -0.24 -7.87
N ASP A 111 -7.10 0.00 -7.25
CA ASP A 111 -8.34 -0.63 -7.66
C ASP A 111 -8.78 -0.07 -9.03
N PRO A 112 -8.75 -0.88 -10.10
CA PRO A 112 -9.16 -0.42 -11.43
C PRO A 112 -10.57 0.13 -11.48
N ARG A 113 -11.47 -0.34 -10.61
CA ARG A 113 -12.85 0.14 -10.52
C ARG A 113 -12.91 1.60 -10.12
N THR A 114 -12.06 2.01 -9.18
CA THR A 114 -11.96 3.40 -8.73
C THR A 114 -11.31 4.28 -9.79
N HIS A 115 -10.25 3.79 -10.44
CA HIS A 115 -9.48 4.54 -11.43
C HIS A 115 -10.25 4.77 -12.72
N PHE A 116 -10.93 3.73 -13.19
CA PHE A 116 -11.65 3.77 -14.47
C PHE A 116 -13.14 4.07 -14.29
N ARG A 117 -13.59 4.35 -13.05
CA ARG A 117 -15.01 4.48 -12.70
C ARG A 117 -15.82 3.27 -13.16
N LEU A 118 -15.23 2.08 -13.01
CA LEU A 118 -15.86 0.83 -13.36
C LEU A 118 -16.80 0.37 -12.23
N ASN A 119 -17.91 -0.22 -12.61
CA ASN A 119 -18.87 -0.73 -11.63
C ASN A 119 -18.40 -2.03 -11.00
N ASP A 120 -17.70 -2.86 -11.77
CA ASP A 120 -17.15 -4.13 -11.30
C ASP A 120 -15.92 -4.60 -12.11
N PHE A 121 -15.37 -5.75 -11.72
CA PHE A 121 -14.22 -6.34 -12.37
C PHE A 121 -14.51 -6.87 -13.79
N SER A 122 -15.75 -7.24 -14.05
CA SER A 122 -16.14 -7.75 -15.37
C SER A 122 -16.01 -6.70 -16.46
N ASP A 123 -16.27 -5.44 -16.11
CA ASP A 123 -16.11 -4.30 -17.03
C ASP A 123 -14.65 -4.08 -17.38
N PHE A 124 -13.75 -4.16 -16.38
CA PHE A 124 -12.32 -4.06 -16.63
C PHE A 124 -11.80 -5.18 -17.55
N LYS A 125 -12.19 -6.43 -17.29
CA LYS A 125 -11.85 -7.57 -18.17
C LYS A 125 -12.30 -7.39 -19.60
N LYS A 126 -13.46 -6.78 -19.83
CA LYS A 126 -13.95 -6.46 -21.19
C LYS A 126 -13.05 -5.43 -21.88
N ILE A 127 -12.66 -4.38 -21.15
CA ILE A 127 -11.83 -3.30 -21.71
C ILE A 127 -10.46 -3.81 -22.13
N VAL A 128 -9.81 -4.63 -21.30
CA VAL A 128 -8.44 -5.11 -21.56
C VAL A 128 -8.36 -6.34 -22.44
N LYS A 129 -9.48 -7.02 -22.67
CA LYS A 129 -9.55 -8.29 -23.41
C LYS A 129 -8.95 -8.21 -24.82
N ASP A 130 -9.19 -7.10 -25.51
CA ASP A 130 -8.84 -6.93 -26.91
C ASP A 130 -7.55 -6.09 -27.09
N LEU A 131 -6.88 -5.73 -26.00
CA LEU A 131 -5.63 -4.98 -26.01
C LEU A 131 -4.43 -5.94 -26.06
N ASN A 132 -3.41 -5.57 -26.83
CA ASN A 132 -2.12 -6.26 -26.75
C ASN A 132 -1.32 -5.81 -25.51
N PRO A 133 -0.23 -6.52 -25.12
CA PRO A 133 0.53 -6.18 -23.91
C PRO A 133 1.00 -4.72 -23.82
N ASN A 134 1.47 -4.13 -24.93
CA ASN A 134 1.94 -2.74 -24.93
C ASN A 134 0.80 -1.73 -24.77
N GLU A 135 -0.36 -2.02 -25.33
CA GLU A 135 -1.56 -1.20 -25.18
C GLU A 135 -2.09 -1.27 -23.76
N ILE A 136 -2.07 -2.46 -23.14
CA ILE A 136 -2.44 -2.65 -21.74
C ILE A 136 -1.50 -1.86 -20.82
N GLU A 137 -0.19 -1.96 -21.05
CA GLU A 137 0.82 -1.22 -20.29
C GLU A 137 0.61 0.29 -20.38
N SER A 138 0.43 0.80 -21.60
CA SER A 138 0.16 2.22 -21.83
C SER A 138 -1.14 2.68 -21.18
N PHE A 139 -2.18 1.87 -21.28
CA PHE A 139 -3.48 2.13 -20.65
C PHE A 139 -3.36 2.21 -19.13
N ILE A 140 -2.65 1.29 -18.51
CA ILE A 140 -2.44 1.29 -17.05
C ILE A 140 -1.60 2.46 -16.62
N LYS A 141 -0.49 2.72 -17.31
CA LYS A 141 0.40 3.84 -16.98
C LYS A 141 -0.34 5.17 -17.01
N ASN A 142 -1.12 5.43 -18.05
CA ASN A 142 -1.90 6.66 -18.18
C ASN A 142 -2.92 6.81 -17.04
N ASN A 143 -3.59 5.72 -16.68
CA ASN A 143 -4.58 5.75 -15.61
C ASN A 143 -3.92 5.82 -14.23
N PHE A 144 -2.77 5.20 -14.06
CA PHE A 144 -1.97 5.30 -12.85
C PHE A 144 -1.50 6.74 -12.60
N GLU A 145 -1.01 7.44 -13.64
CA GLU A 145 -0.63 8.84 -13.55
C GLU A 145 -1.82 9.76 -13.21
N MET A 146 -2.98 9.47 -13.79
CA MET A 146 -4.22 10.18 -13.49
C MET A 146 -4.62 9.98 -12.02
N TYR A 147 -4.61 8.73 -11.54
CA TYR A 147 -4.89 8.42 -10.13
C TYR A 147 -3.89 9.07 -9.18
N ALA A 148 -2.60 9.07 -9.53
CA ALA A 148 -1.58 9.73 -8.73
C ALA A 148 -1.84 11.23 -8.55
N LYS A 149 -2.51 11.88 -9.48
CA LYS A 149 -2.95 13.29 -9.40
C LYS A 149 -4.22 13.48 -8.56
N GLU A 150 -5.11 12.48 -8.54
CA GLU A 150 -6.40 12.54 -7.87
C GLU A 150 -6.36 12.01 -6.42
N ARG A 151 -5.21 11.52 -5.95
CA ARG A 151 -5.08 11.01 -4.58
C ARG A 151 -5.44 12.06 -3.53
N LYS A 152 -6.18 11.62 -2.53
CA LYS A 152 -6.56 12.47 -1.40
C LYS A 152 -5.36 12.89 -0.54
N PHE A 153 -4.37 12.00 -0.40
CA PHE A 153 -3.17 12.24 0.39
C PHE A 153 -1.92 11.87 -0.40
N SER A 154 -0.93 12.76 -0.43
CA SER A 154 0.35 12.55 -1.10
C SER A 154 1.39 11.86 -0.20
N SER A 155 1.21 11.93 1.11
CA SER A 155 2.14 11.41 2.10
C SER A 155 1.44 10.89 3.35
N PHE A 156 2.17 10.07 4.13
CA PHE A 156 1.68 9.58 5.42
C PHE A 156 1.52 10.71 6.46
N LYS A 157 2.34 11.75 6.40
CA LYS A 157 2.18 12.94 7.28
C LYS A 157 0.87 13.67 6.99
N GLU A 158 0.55 13.83 5.72
CA GLU A 158 -0.72 14.44 5.31
C GLU A 158 -1.92 13.59 5.74
N LEU A 159 -1.86 12.27 5.56
CA LEU A 159 -2.88 11.34 6.04
C LEU A 159 -3.09 11.45 7.55
N LEU A 160 -2.02 11.53 8.34
CA LEU A 160 -2.08 11.68 9.80
C LEU A 160 -2.66 13.02 10.25
N ASN A 161 -2.36 14.11 9.55
CA ASN A 161 -2.89 15.43 9.86
C ASN A 161 -4.42 15.53 9.64
N ASN A 162 -4.98 14.60 8.88
CA ASN A 162 -6.42 14.50 8.64
C ASN A 162 -7.13 13.51 9.58
N ARG A 163 -6.48 13.11 10.68
CA ARG A 163 -7.11 12.32 11.75
C ARG A 163 -8.29 13.12 12.33
N LYS A 164 -9.50 12.62 12.12
CA LYS A 164 -10.73 13.16 12.72
C LYS A 164 -11.17 12.26 13.87
#